data_2c40404871ce25060f2df6901e630e07
#
_entry.id   2c40404871ce25060f2df6901e630e07
#
_cell.length_a   1.000
_cell.length_b   1.000
_cell.length_c   1.000
_cell.angle_alpha   90.00
_cell.angle_beta   90.00
_cell.angle_gamma   90.00
#
_symmetry.space_group_name_H-M   'P 1'
#
loop_
_entity.id
_entity.type
_entity.pdbx_description
1 polymer ?
#
loop_
_entity_poly.entity_id
_entity_poly.type
_entity_poly.pdbx_seq_one_letter_code
_entity_poly.pdbx_strand_id
1 'polypeptide(L)'
;MKLEGGCYCGALRYVVDGEPMLKAQCHCRECQYITGGAPNMFMVMPGDTFRYTKGTAKQFTRTDIANPVTREFCPECGTHVMTRPPRGVAVVKVGTLDDPKAYGAPTLAIFTCDKQPFHHVPEGIPAFERRPT
;
A
#
# COMPACT_ATOMS: atom_id res chain seq x y z
N MET A 1 -3.27 -0.74 -17.96
CA MET A 1 -4.51 -1.40 -17.48
C MET A 1 -5.14 -0.49 -16.45
N LYS A 2 -6.43 -0.31 -16.52
CA LYS A 2 -7.17 0.54 -15.59
C LYS A 2 -7.78 -0.32 -14.48
N LEU A 3 -7.52 0.04 -13.23
CA LEU A 3 -8.04 -0.65 -12.06
C LEU A 3 -8.92 0.32 -11.25
N GLU A 4 -9.92 -0.22 -10.60
CA GLU A 4 -10.81 0.54 -9.73
C GLU A 4 -10.82 -0.09 -8.34
N GLY A 5 -11.06 0.73 -7.35
CA GLY A 5 -11.14 0.28 -5.97
C GLY A 5 -11.75 1.35 -5.08
N GLY A 6 -11.69 1.09 -3.79
CA GLY A 6 -12.21 2.01 -2.80
C GLY A 6 -12.14 1.44 -1.40
N CYS A 7 -12.76 2.14 -0.45
CA CYS A 7 -12.78 1.71 0.94
C CYS A 7 -13.92 0.72 1.21
N TYR A 8 -13.86 0.11 2.38
CA TYR A 8 -14.83 -0.91 2.78
C TYR A 8 -16.27 -0.39 2.79
N CYS A 9 -16.52 0.84 3.25
CA CYS A 9 -17.88 1.38 3.32
C CYS A 9 -18.35 2.02 2.01
N GLY A 10 -17.49 2.17 1.03
CA GLY A 10 -17.83 2.76 -0.27
C GLY A 10 -17.81 4.29 -0.33
N ALA A 11 -17.46 4.96 0.77
CA ALA A 11 -17.38 6.43 0.79
C ALA A 11 -16.25 6.96 -0.10
N LEU A 12 -15.17 6.20 -0.23
CA LEU A 12 -14.07 6.52 -1.14
C LEU A 12 -14.07 5.57 -2.32
N ARG A 13 -13.92 6.15 -3.53
CA ARG A 13 -13.68 5.35 -4.74
C ARG A 13 -12.50 5.97 -5.47
N TYR A 14 -11.73 5.13 -6.17
CA TYR A 14 -10.59 5.61 -6.95
C TYR A 14 -10.43 4.80 -8.24
N VAL A 15 -9.70 5.38 -9.16
CA VAL A 15 -9.17 4.68 -10.33
C VAL A 15 -7.65 4.86 -10.34
N VAL A 16 -6.97 3.85 -10.84
CA VAL A 16 -5.53 3.92 -11.07
C VAL A 16 -5.22 3.24 -12.40
N ASP A 17 -4.31 3.82 -13.18
CA ASP A 17 -4.03 3.36 -14.53
C ASP A 17 -2.55 3.04 -14.70
N GLY A 18 -2.25 2.18 -15.67
CA GLY A 18 -0.89 1.78 -16.00
C GLY A 18 -0.45 0.48 -15.37
N GLU A 19 0.82 0.18 -15.53
CA GLU A 19 1.42 -1.03 -14.97
C GLU A 19 2.12 -0.70 -13.65
N PRO A 20 2.04 -1.59 -12.65
CA PRO A 20 2.78 -1.37 -11.41
C PRO A 20 4.28 -1.29 -11.66
N MET A 21 4.91 -0.29 -11.04
CA MET A 21 6.37 -0.16 -11.04
C MET A 21 7.02 -1.18 -10.12
N LEU A 22 6.29 -1.61 -9.09
CA LEU A 22 6.75 -2.57 -8.10
C LEU A 22 5.54 -3.20 -7.41
N LYS A 23 5.63 -4.49 -7.13
CA LYS A 23 4.67 -5.21 -6.29
C LYS A 23 5.44 -5.84 -5.14
N ALA A 24 5.09 -5.48 -3.91
CA ALA A 24 5.87 -5.91 -2.76
C ALA A 24 5.00 -6.15 -1.53
N GLN A 25 5.58 -6.87 -0.57
CA GLN A 25 5.03 -6.95 0.78
C GLN A 25 6.02 -6.34 1.76
N CYS A 26 5.52 -5.53 2.68
CA CYS A 26 6.32 -4.83 3.67
C CYS A 26 5.98 -5.32 5.06
N HIS A 27 7.00 -5.69 5.82
CA HIS A 27 6.88 -6.24 7.17
C HIS A 27 7.15 -5.20 8.25
N CYS A 28 7.30 -3.92 7.91
CA CYS A 28 7.67 -2.91 8.90
C CYS A 28 6.60 -2.73 9.97
N ARG A 29 7.01 -2.23 11.13
CA ARG A 29 6.08 -2.06 12.26
C ARG A 29 4.92 -1.11 11.91
N GLU A 30 5.18 -0.04 11.15
CA GLU A 30 4.11 0.86 10.71
C GLU A 30 3.06 0.12 9.89
N CYS A 31 3.51 -0.74 8.97
CA CYS A 31 2.59 -1.53 8.15
C CYS A 31 1.76 -2.49 9.01
N GLN A 32 2.34 -3.06 10.06
CA GLN A 32 1.61 -3.95 10.95
C GLN A 32 0.48 -3.22 11.68
N TYR A 33 0.70 -1.97 12.07
CA TYR A 33 -0.37 -1.16 12.67
C TYR A 33 -1.50 -0.91 11.67
N ILE A 34 -1.15 -0.64 10.41
CA ILE A 34 -2.13 -0.31 9.39
C ILE A 34 -2.97 -1.52 8.98
N THR A 35 -2.35 -2.70 8.94
CA THR A 35 -3.03 -3.93 8.48
C THR A 35 -3.67 -4.72 9.60
N GLY A 36 -3.35 -4.39 10.86
CA GLY A 36 -3.77 -5.19 11.99
C GLY A 36 -2.86 -6.38 12.27
N GLY A 37 -1.64 -6.39 11.73
CA GLY A 37 -0.61 -7.38 12.02
C GLY A 37 -0.02 -8.08 10.81
N ALA A 38 -0.73 -8.14 9.69
CA ALA A 38 -0.22 -8.78 8.47
C ALA A 38 0.84 -7.92 7.78
N PRO A 39 1.66 -8.49 6.89
CA PRO A 39 2.45 -7.67 5.99
C PRO A 39 1.54 -6.81 5.10
N ASN A 40 2.00 -5.63 4.75
CA ASN A 40 1.28 -4.75 3.85
C ASN A 40 1.55 -5.18 2.41
N MET A 41 0.52 -5.65 1.73
CA MET A 41 0.58 -5.99 0.30
C MET A 41 0.25 -4.75 -0.51
N PHE A 42 1.17 -4.34 -1.38
CA PHE A 42 0.97 -3.10 -2.12
C PHE A 42 1.57 -3.16 -3.52
N MET A 43 1.12 -2.23 -4.33
CA MET A 43 1.73 -1.96 -5.63
C MET A 43 2.07 -0.48 -5.73
N VAL A 44 3.20 -0.18 -6.33
CA VAL A 44 3.67 1.19 -6.54
C VAL A 44 3.27 1.61 -7.94
N MET A 45 2.50 2.69 -8.04
CA MET A 45 2.02 3.24 -9.29
C MET A 45 2.57 4.66 -9.46
N PRO A 46 2.75 5.14 -10.71
CA PRO A 46 3.03 6.57 -10.91
C PRO A 46 1.92 7.41 -10.26
N GLY A 47 2.31 8.46 -9.54
CA GLY A 47 1.37 9.22 -8.71
C GLY A 47 0.28 9.92 -9.50
N ASP A 48 0.57 10.31 -10.74
CA ASP A 48 -0.38 10.98 -11.63
C ASP A 48 -1.42 10.03 -12.24
N THR A 49 -1.25 8.72 -12.06
CA THR A 49 -2.20 7.73 -12.58
C THR A 49 -3.29 7.37 -11.56
N PHE A 50 -3.16 7.83 -10.33
CA PHE A 50 -4.12 7.56 -9.25
C PHE A 50 -5.00 8.79 -9.03
N ARG A 51 -6.32 8.61 -9.00
CA ARG A 51 -7.23 9.70 -8.59
C ARG A 51 -8.46 9.14 -7.91
N TYR A 52 -8.96 9.89 -6.95
CA TYR A 52 -10.24 9.58 -6.34
C TYR A 52 -11.37 10.00 -7.29
N THR A 53 -12.37 9.14 -7.40
CA THR A 53 -13.58 9.40 -8.20
C THR A 53 -14.77 9.69 -7.30
N LYS A 54 -14.65 9.44 -5.99
CA LYS A 54 -15.69 9.72 -5.00
C LYS A 54 -15.05 9.93 -3.65
N GLY A 55 -15.52 10.92 -2.91
CA GLY A 55 -15.12 11.16 -1.53
C GLY A 55 -13.77 11.85 -1.38
N THR A 56 -13.45 12.16 -0.13
CA THR A 56 -12.19 12.80 0.27
C THR A 56 -11.55 11.99 1.37
N ALA A 57 -10.33 11.52 1.13
CA ALA A 57 -9.58 10.75 2.11
C ALA A 57 -9.06 11.66 3.23
N LYS A 58 -8.97 11.11 4.42
CA LYS A 58 -8.23 11.72 5.53
C LYS A 58 -6.76 11.34 5.40
N GLN A 59 -5.88 12.25 5.82
CA GLN A 59 -4.44 12.05 5.72
C GLN A 59 -3.79 12.05 7.09
N PHE A 60 -2.76 11.21 7.23
CA PHE A 60 -1.88 11.23 8.40
C PHE A 60 -0.42 11.20 7.93
N THR A 61 0.38 12.11 8.45
CA THR A 61 1.82 12.20 8.19
C THR A 61 2.55 12.35 9.52
N ARG A 62 3.53 11.47 9.77
CA ARG A 62 4.35 11.58 10.99
C ARG A 62 5.16 12.88 10.95
N THR A 63 5.38 13.45 12.15
CA THR A 63 6.15 14.69 12.28
C THR A 63 7.50 14.48 12.97
N ASP A 64 7.81 13.25 13.36
CA ASP A 64 8.99 12.91 14.18
C ASP A 64 10.13 12.24 13.40
N ILE A 65 10.00 12.12 12.07
CA ILE A 65 11.03 11.54 11.22
C ILE A 65 11.25 12.41 9.98
N ALA A 66 12.41 12.24 9.35
CA ALA A 66 12.69 12.87 8.07
C ALA A 66 12.02 12.08 6.94
N ASN A 67 11.55 12.79 5.91
CA ASN A 67 10.95 12.21 4.71
C ASN A 67 9.78 11.25 5.00
N PRO A 68 8.79 11.66 5.83
CA PRO A 68 7.67 10.80 6.14
C PRO A 68 6.79 10.59 4.93
N VAL A 69 6.12 9.43 4.91
CA VAL A 69 5.07 9.18 3.93
C VAL A 69 3.76 9.76 4.44
N THR A 70 2.85 10.12 3.53
CA THR A 70 1.48 10.52 3.87
C THR A 70 0.56 9.35 3.63
N ARG A 71 -0.19 8.95 4.66
CA ARG A 71 -1.13 7.84 4.59
C ARG A 71 -2.52 8.39 4.36
N GLU A 72 -3.24 7.80 3.40
CA GLU A 72 -4.61 8.21 3.06
C GLU A 72 -5.58 7.10 3.39
N PHE A 73 -6.63 7.45 4.13
CA PHE A 73 -7.60 6.48 4.62
C PHE A 73 -8.99 7.08 4.67
N CYS A 74 -9.99 6.20 4.72
CA CYS A 74 -11.39 6.63 4.78
C CYS A 74 -11.71 7.21 6.16
N PRO A 75 -12.26 8.43 6.23
CA PRO A 75 -12.64 9.00 7.52
C PRO A 75 -13.84 8.30 8.17
N GLU A 76 -14.64 7.55 7.40
CA GLU A 76 -15.84 6.89 7.91
C GLU A 76 -15.54 5.46 8.39
N CYS A 77 -14.84 4.64 7.60
CA CYS A 77 -14.60 3.24 7.96
C CYS A 77 -13.15 2.92 8.32
N GLY A 78 -12.23 3.87 8.14
CA GLY A 78 -10.83 3.68 8.51
C GLY A 78 -9.99 2.86 7.54
N THR A 79 -10.52 2.44 6.42
CA THR A 79 -9.75 1.68 5.43
C THR A 79 -8.57 2.50 4.93
N HIS A 80 -7.35 1.97 5.10
CA HIS A 80 -6.17 2.56 4.47
C HIS A 80 -6.15 2.19 3.00
N VAL A 81 -6.16 3.21 2.15
CA VAL A 81 -6.31 3.03 0.70
C VAL A 81 -4.97 3.14 0.02
N MET A 82 -4.17 4.13 0.40
CA MET A 82 -2.98 4.47 -0.34
C MET A 82 -1.99 5.24 0.53
N THR A 83 -0.73 5.14 0.18
CA THR A 83 0.34 5.89 0.84
C THR A 83 1.07 6.70 -0.23
N ARG A 84 1.37 7.97 0.10
CA ARG A 84 2.16 8.84 -0.77
C ARG A 84 3.52 9.11 -0.17
N PRO A 85 4.58 8.45 -0.67
CA PRO A 85 5.94 8.86 -0.34
C PRO A 85 6.27 10.20 -1.01
N PRO A 86 7.30 10.92 -0.53
CA PRO A 86 7.64 12.22 -1.11
C PRO A 86 8.34 12.15 -2.48
N ARG A 87 8.18 11.06 -3.24
CA ARG A 87 8.83 10.90 -4.55
C ARG A 87 7.84 10.75 -5.71
N GLY A 88 6.60 11.21 -5.55
CA GLY A 88 5.65 11.29 -6.66
C GLY A 88 5.04 9.98 -7.12
N VAL A 89 4.98 8.98 -6.25
CA VAL A 89 4.31 7.70 -6.54
C VAL A 89 3.09 7.53 -5.64
N ALA A 90 2.21 6.63 -6.02
CA ALA A 90 1.08 6.18 -5.21
C ALA A 90 1.28 4.71 -4.85
N VAL A 91 1.33 4.41 -3.55
CA VAL A 91 1.49 3.06 -3.04
C VAL A 91 0.09 2.55 -2.66
N VAL A 92 -0.50 1.77 -3.54
CA VAL A 92 -1.90 1.35 -3.42
C VAL A 92 -1.99 0.06 -2.62
N LYS A 93 -2.89 0.02 -1.65
CA LYS A 93 -3.17 -1.18 -0.85
C LYS A 93 -4.02 -2.13 -1.69
N VAL A 94 -3.50 -3.31 -1.99
CA VAL A 94 -4.14 -4.18 -2.98
C VAL A 94 -5.46 -4.77 -2.52
N GLY A 95 -5.67 -4.86 -1.20
CA GLY A 95 -6.96 -5.28 -0.66
C GLY A 95 -8.09 -4.31 -0.92
N THR A 96 -7.81 -3.08 -1.36
CA THR A 96 -8.83 -2.08 -1.70
C THR A 96 -9.23 -2.12 -3.17
N LEU A 97 -8.58 -2.93 -4.00
CA LEU A 97 -8.99 -3.14 -5.39
C LEU A 97 -10.32 -3.88 -5.42
N ASP A 98 -11.18 -3.55 -6.40
CA ASP A 98 -12.44 -4.25 -6.59
C ASP A 98 -12.20 -5.71 -6.94
N ASP A 99 -11.14 -5.99 -7.69
CA ASP A 99 -10.70 -7.34 -7.98
C ASP A 99 -9.24 -7.51 -7.54
N PRO A 100 -8.98 -7.91 -6.29
CA PRO A 100 -7.60 -8.05 -5.80
C PRO A 100 -6.79 -9.10 -6.57
N LYS A 101 -7.42 -10.03 -7.28
CA LYS A 101 -6.71 -11.01 -8.10
C LYS A 101 -5.90 -10.36 -9.21
N ALA A 102 -6.29 -9.16 -9.65
CA ALA A 102 -5.55 -8.42 -10.67
C ALA A 102 -4.11 -8.08 -10.24
N TYR A 103 -3.86 -8.03 -8.92
CA TYR A 103 -2.50 -7.82 -8.40
C TYR A 103 -1.57 -8.99 -8.70
N GLY A 104 -2.07 -10.21 -8.62
CA GLY A 104 -1.24 -11.41 -8.73
C GLY A 104 -0.52 -11.72 -7.44
N ALA A 105 0.78 -11.43 -7.39
CA ALA A 105 1.60 -11.73 -6.22
C ALA A 105 2.73 -10.69 -6.06
N PRO A 106 3.25 -10.52 -4.84
CA PRO A 106 4.42 -9.67 -4.64
C PRO A 106 5.64 -10.29 -5.30
N THR A 107 6.52 -9.44 -5.82
CA THR A 107 7.77 -9.89 -6.44
C THR A 107 8.95 -9.73 -5.51
N LEU A 108 8.78 -9.07 -4.35
CA LEU A 108 9.80 -8.99 -3.31
C LEU A 108 9.17 -8.67 -1.95
N ALA A 109 9.94 -8.90 -0.90
CA ALA A 109 9.58 -8.56 0.47
C ALA A 109 10.59 -7.56 1.03
N ILE A 110 10.11 -6.57 1.79
CA ILE A 110 10.97 -5.55 2.39
C ILE A 110 10.71 -5.44 3.89
N PHE A 111 11.68 -4.86 4.59
CA PHE A 111 11.66 -4.68 6.05
C PHE A 111 11.43 -5.99 6.80
N THR A 112 12.08 -7.06 6.33
CA THR A 112 12.00 -8.36 7.00
C THR A 112 12.66 -8.35 8.38
N CYS A 113 13.46 -7.31 8.70
CA CYS A 113 13.99 -7.13 10.04
C CYS A 113 12.88 -7.00 11.10
N ASP A 114 11.69 -6.55 10.69
CA ASP A 114 10.53 -6.43 11.59
C ASP A 114 9.55 -7.59 11.46
N LYS A 115 9.92 -8.62 10.69
CA LYS A 115 9.05 -9.77 10.42
C LYS A 115 8.67 -10.49 11.72
N GLN A 116 7.39 -10.82 11.84
CA GLN A 116 6.86 -11.55 12.98
C GLN A 116 6.81 -13.06 12.71
N PRO A 117 6.75 -13.90 13.78
CA PRO A 117 6.68 -15.35 13.59
C PRO A 117 5.49 -15.82 12.73
N PHE A 118 4.40 -15.05 12.70
CA PHE A 118 3.20 -15.37 11.92
C PHE A 118 3.23 -14.77 10.52
N HIS A 119 4.31 -14.09 10.12
CA HIS A 119 4.44 -13.58 8.76
C HIS A 119 5.02 -14.64 7.84
N HIS A 120 4.55 -14.67 6.61
CA HIS A 120 5.04 -15.58 5.59
C HIS A 120 5.66 -14.80 4.43
N VAL A 121 6.86 -15.21 4.03
CA VAL A 121 7.52 -14.69 2.85
C VAL A 121 7.51 -15.82 1.81
N PRO A 122 6.89 -15.61 0.63
CA PRO A 122 6.87 -16.65 -0.39
C PRO A 122 8.28 -17.09 -0.80
N GLU A 123 8.44 -18.36 -1.08
CA GLU A 123 9.70 -18.86 -1.63
C GLU A 123 9.92 -18.30 -3.03
N GLY A 124 11.18 -18.09 -3.36
CA GLY A 124 11.58 -17.68 -4.72
C GLY A 124 11.55 -16.17 -4.96
N ILE A 125 11.13 -15.36 -4.00
CA ILE A 125 11.22 -13.91 -4.15
C ILE A 125 12.35 -13.36 -3.30
N PRO A 126 13.03 -12.28 -3.76
CA PRO A 126 14.03 -11.60 -2.93
C PRO A 126 13.41 -11.04 -1.66
N ALA A 127 14.14 -11.13 -0.56
CA ALA A 127 13.71 -10.56 0.71
C ALA A 127 14.83 -9.66 1.24
N PHE A 128 14.49 -8.44 1.63
CA PHE A 128 15.45 -7.43 2.09
C PHE A 128 15.14 -7.06 3.52
N GLU A 129 16.19 -6.92 4.35
CA GLU A 129 16.01 -6.54 5.75
C GLU A 129 15.38 -5.15 5.88
N ARG A 130 15.66 -4.26 4.93
CA ARG A 130 15.07 -2.92 4.85
C ARG A 130 14.60 -2.67 3.42
N ARG A 131 15.03 -1.59 2.80
CA ARG A 131 14.69 -1.31 1.40
C ARG A 131 15.64 -2.06 0.47
N PRO A 132 15.23 -2.34 -0.77
CA PRO A 132 16.14 -2.87 -1.77
C PRO A 132 17.28 -1.89 -2.02
N THR A 133 18.49 -2.42 -2.18
CA THR A 133 19.68 -1.61 -2.46
C THR A 133 20.24 -1.92 -3.83
#